data_8d4df7f2bd47e358d52d1cd3a4bb2e37
#
_entry.id   8d4df7f2bd47e358d52d1cd3a4bb2e37
#
_cell.length_a   1.000
_cell.length_b   1.000
_cell.length_c   1.000
_cell.angle_alpha   90.00
_cell.angle_beta   90.00
_cell.angle_gamma   90.00
#
_symmetry.space_group_name_H-M   'P 1'
#
loop_
_entity.id
_entity.type
_entity.pdbx_description
1 polymer ?
#
loop_
_entity_poly.entity_id
_entity_poly.type
_entity_poly.pdbx_seq_one_letter_code
_entity_poly.pdbx_strand_id
1 'polypeptide(L)'
;MKKTFFVSAAAVALLSLAACSGNKSASDQTVAEETSKNVTYDGILPAADCDGIRYTLNLDYAGDNDGSYKLDQIYLIADNTVPSGYKDKASFKSEGNFAVESKDAKKYIKLTEAAKPDATPEVMYFLVDSDSTLTMVNADLEVSTSPGLNYTLKLEK
;
A
#
# COMPACT_ATOMS: atom_id res chain seq x y z
N MET A 1 -24.73 -45.07 29.23
CA MET A 1 -24.22 -46.06 30.22
C MET A 1 -22.86 -45.53 30.73
N LYS A 2 -22.87 -45.34 32.09
CA LYS A 2 -21.75 -45.42 33.04
C LYS A 2 -20.55 -44.51 32.76
N LYS A 3 -20.44 -43.38 33.43
CA LYS A 3 -19.88 -43.12 34.78
C LYS A 3 -18.47 -43.68 34.95
N THR A 4 -17.49 -42.81 35.18
CA THR A 4 -16.84 -42.79 36.50
C THR A 4 -15.94 -41.54 36.65
N PHE A 5 -16.14 -40.89 37.75
CA PHE A 5 -15.37 -39.86 38.43
C PHE A 5 -14.01 -40.42 38.94
N PHE A 6 -12.99 -39.59 38.96
CA PHE A 6 -12.02 -39.61 40.07
C PHE A 6 -11.55 -38.22 40.40
N VAL A 7 -11.92 -37.81 41.57
CA VAL A 7 -11.42 -36.67 42.35
C VAL A 7 -10.19 -37.16 43.14
N SER A 8 -9.16 -36.36 43.16
CA SER A 8 -8.22 -36.37 44.30
C SER A 8 -7.60 -35.01 44.49
N ALA A 9 -7.92 -34.48 45.63
CA ALA A 9 -7.39 -33.28 46.25
C ALA A 9 -6.18 -33.61 47.14
N ALA A 10 -5.36 -32.60 47.41
CA ALA A 10 -4.66 -32.24 48.63
C ALA A 10 -3.33 -31.56 48.25
N ALA A 11 -3.16 -30.29 48.43
CA ALA A 11 -3.01 -29.46 49.61
C ALA A 11 -1.56 -29.41 50.14
N VAL A 12 -1.21 -28.17 50.55
CA VAL A 12 -0.25 -27.67 51.53
C VAL A 12 1.02 -27.05 50.93
N ALA A 13 1.05 -25.75 50.79
CA ALA A 13 1.57 -24.67 51.60
C ALA A 13 3.02 -24.82 52.07
N LEU A 14 3.83 -23.84 51.79
CA LEU A 14 4.58 -23.04 52.80
C LEU A 14 5.30 -21.84 52.15
N LEU A 15 5.12 -20.73 52.84
CA LEU A 15 5.77 -19.43 52.62
C LEU A 15 7.28 -19.45 52.75
N SER A 16 7.96 -18.68 51.95
CA SER A 16 9.15 -17.96 52.36
C SER A 16 9.25 -16.62 51.61
N LEU A 17 9.04 -15.56 52.38
CA LEU A 17 9.43 -14.22 52.01
C LEU A 17 10.96 -14.13 52.02
N ALA A 18 11.54 -13.67 50.93
CA ALA A 18 12.84 -13.03 50.94
C ALA A 18 12.73 -11.81 50.01
N ALA A 19 12.61 -10.66 50.66
CA ALA A 19 12.90 -9.40 50.03
C ALA A 19 14.39 -9.26 49.78
N CYS A 20 14.77 -8.89 48.55
CA CYS A 20 15.92 -8.03 48.29
C CYS A 20 15.86 -7.48 46.88
N SER A 21 15.58 -6.20 46.82
CA SER A 21 16.33 -5.16 46.11
C SER A 21 16.91 -5.46 44.74
N GLY A 22 16.39 -4.74 43.77
CA GLY A 22 17.22 -4.15 42.70
C GLY A 22 17.56 -5.10 41.57
N ASN A 23 16.89 -5.02 40.49
CA ASN A 23 17.49 -4.60 39.23
C ASN A 23 16.49 -4.82 38.11
N LYS A 24 16.43 -3.85 37.23
CA LYS A 24 15.72 -3.87 35.94
C LYS A 24 15.86 -5.23 35.26
N SER A 25 14.81 -6.01 35.21
CA SER A 25 14.60 -6.92 34.08
C SER A 25 13.83 -6.19 33.02
N ALA A 26 14.54 -5.68 32.06
CA ALA A 26 14.03 -5.38 30.78
C ALA A 26 13.40 -6.68 30.23
N SER A 27 12.08 -6.75 30.19
CA SER A 27 11.40 -7.65 29.27
C SER A 27 11.80 -7.17 27.86
N ASP A 28 12.71 -7.90 27.29
CA ASP A 28 13.05 -7.85 25.87
C ASP A 28 11.80 -8.33 25.10
N GLN A 29 10.85 -7.41 24.94
CA GLN A 29 9.93 -7.46 23.85
C GLN A 29 10.77 -7.00 22.66
N THR A 30 11.31 -7.95 21.93
CA THR A 30 11.69 -7.76 20.54
C THR A 30 10.42 -7.40 19.80
N VAL A 31 10.06 -6.11 19.83
CA VAL A 31 9.22 -5.51 18.81
C VAL A 31 10.05 -5.70 17.55
N ALA A 32 9.67 -6.67 16.72
CA ALA A 32 10.11 -6.70 15.35
C ALA A 32 9.71 -5.31 14.81
N GLU A 33 10.71 -4.48 14.60
CA GLU A 33 10.57 -3.23 13.88
C GLU A 33 10.13 -3.65 12.48
N GLU A 34 8.82 -3.70 12.25
CA GLU A 34 8.26 -3.78 10.91
C GLU A 34 8.74 -2.51 10.22
N THR A 35 9.79 -2.64 9.45
CA THR A 35 10.29 -1.58 8.57
C THR A 35 9.22 -1.35 7.51
N SER A 36 8.24 -0.52 7.83
CA SER A 36 7.27 -0.06 6.84
C SER A 36 8.06 0.68 5.76
N LYS A 37 8.07 0.12 4.56
CA LYS A 37 8.70 0.74 3.41
C LYS A 37 7.66 1.64 2.76
N ASN A 38 7.91 2.95 2.78
CA ASN A 38 7.09 3.93 2.08
C ASN A 38 7.81 4.36 0.80
N VAL A 39 7.10 4.35 -0.33
CA VAL A 39 7.62 4.79 -1.62
C VAL A 39 6.58 5.62 -2.36
N THR A 40 7.03 6.66 -3.06
CA THR A 40 6.18 7.55 -3.86
C THR A 40 6.58 7.48 -5.32
N TYR A 41 5.60 7.32 -6.20
CA TYR A 41 5.76 7.38 -7.64
C TYR A 41 4.97 8.57 -8.18
N ASP A 42 5.57 9.34 -9.08
CA ASP A 42 4.94 10.50 -9.73
C ASP A 42 5.05 10.42 -11.25
N GLY A 43 4.07 10.96 -11.95
CA GLY A 43 4.08 11.07 -13.39
C GLY A 43 2.81 11.69 -13.96
N ILE A 44 2.93 12.23 -15.18
CA ILE A 44 1.77 12.74 -15.92
C ILE A 44 1.38 11.68 -16.95
N LEU A 45 0.18 11.15 -16.79
CA LEU A 45 -0.42 10.17 -17.68
C LEU A 45 -1.40 10.84 -18.63
N PRO A 46 -1.63 10.27 -19.85
CA PRO A 46 -2.56 10.84 -20.81
C PRO A 46 -4.02 10.75 -20.32
N ALA A 47 -4.82 11.69 -20.76
CA ALA A 47 -6.25 11.75 -20.52
C ALA A 47 -6.99 12.13 -21.78
N ALA A 48 -8.28 11.80 -21.84
CA ALA A 48 -9.12 12.08 -23.01
C ALA A 48 -9.74 13.48 -22.98
N ASP A 49 -9.89 14.09 -21.81
CA ASP A 49 -10.68 15.31 -21.57
C ASP A 49 -9.86 16.48 -20.98
N CYS A 50 -8.53 16.30 -20.91
CA CYS A 50 -7.57 17.31 -20.44
C CYS A 50 -6.18 17.03 -21.02
N ASP A 51 -5.23 17.92 -20.75
CA ASP A 51 -3.85 17.81 -21.30
C ASP A 51 -2.98 16.80 -20.54
N GLY A 52 -3.54 16.11 -19.55
CA GLY A 52 -2.93 15.05 -18.78
C GLY A 52 -3.45 15.00 -17.35
N ILE A 53 -3.18 13.92 -16.66
CA ILE A 53 -3.46 13.77 -15.23
C ILE A 53 -2.14 13.48 -14.54
N ARG A 54 -1.75 14.32 -13.59
CA ARG A 54 -0.63 14.02 -12.70
C ARG A 54 -1.10 13.02 -11.65
N TYR A 55 -0.40 11.91 -11.57
CA TYR A 55 -0.55 10.88 -10.55
C TYR A 55 0.58 11.00 -9.55
N THR A 56 0.26 11.10 -8.27
CA THR A 56 1.21 10.93 -7.17
C THR A 56 0.73 9.76 -6.34
N LEU A 57 1.36 8.61 -6.51
CA LEU A 57 1.02 7.34 -5.88
C LEU A 57 1.99 7.07 -4.73
N ASN A 58 1.47 7.08 -3.51
CA ASN A 58 2.19 6.69 -2.32
C ASN A 58 1.80 5.26 -1.92
N LEU A 59 2.79 4.38 -1.77
CA LEU A 59 2.64 2.99 -1.33
C LEU A 59 3.31 2.81 0.02
N ASP A 60 2.53 2.39 1.01
CA ASP A 60 3.00 2.06 2.36
C ASP A 60 2.91 0.53 2.54
N TYR A 61 4.06 -0.13 2.46
CA TYR A 61 4.17 -1.58 2.50
C TYR A 61 4.01 -2.08 3.94
N ALA A 62 3.04 -2.97 4.17
CA ALA A 62 2.88 -3.72 5.41
C ALA A 62 3.68 -5.03 5.41
N GLY A 63 4.05 -5.50 4.24
CA GLY A 63 4.88 -6.67 3.96
C GLY A 63 5.58 -6.51 2.63
N ASP A 64 6.11 -7.60 2.06
CA ASP A 64 6.83 -7.55 0.78
C ASP A 64 5.92 -7.34 -0.43
N ASN A 65 4.64 -7.73 -0.33
CA ASN A 65 3.74 -7.82 -1.48
C ASN A 65 2.38 -7.15 -1.29
N ASP A 66 2.16 -6.44 -0.18
CA ASP A 66 0.88 -5.80 0.12
C ASP A 66 1.05 -4.60 1.05
N GLY A 67 0.00 -3.81 1.16
CA GLY A 67 -0.02 -2.63 2.02
C GLY A 67 -1.18 -1.70 1.71
N SER A 68 -1.05 -0.45 2.14
CA SER A 68 -2.02 0.60 1.85
C SER A 68 -1.47 1.58 0.81
N TYR A 69 -2.37 2.23 0.09
CA TYR A 69 -1.98 3.29 -0.85
C TYR A 69 -2.78 4.57 -0.63
N LYS A 70 -2.17 5.67 -1.05
CA LYS A 70 -2.83 6.95 -1.30
C LYS A 70 -2.47 7.42 -2.70
N LEU A 71 -3.48 7.86 -3.44
CA LEU A 71 -3.32 8.34 -4.80
C LEU A 71 -3.96 9.72 -4.95
N ASP A 72 -3.14 10.69 -5.33
CA ASP A 72 -3.58 12.01 -5.75
C ASP A 72 -3.57 12.09 -7.29
N GLN A 73 -4.69 12.50 -7.87
CA GLN A 73 -4.87 12.68 -9.31
C GLN A 73 -5.24 14.13 -9.57
N ILE A 74 -4.36 14.88 -10.26
CA ILE A 74 -4.56 16.28 -10.60
C ILE A 74 -4.73 16.38 -12.11
N TYR A 75 -5.94 16.76 -12.55
CA TYR A 75 -6.25 17.02 -13.94
C TYR A 75 -5.63 18.34 -14.38
N LEU A 76 -4.92 18.33 -15.50
CA LEU A 76 -4.08 19.43 -15.95
C LEU A 76 -4.66 20.07 -17.21
N ILE A 77 -4.48 21.39 -17.31
CA ILE A 77 -4.68 22.16 -18.55
C ILE A 77 -3.35 22.80 -18.90
N ALA A 78 -2.92 22.72 -20.15
CA ALA A 78 -1.73 23.38 -20.63
C ALA A 78 -1.83 24.90 -20.44
N ASP A 79 -0.82 25.49 -19.80
CA ASP A 79 -0.74 26.94 -19.57
C ASP A 79 0.71 27.40 -19.68
N ASN A 80 1.03 28.00 -20.81
CA ASN A 80 2.37 28.49 -21.10
C ASN A 80 2.78 29.74 -20.28
N THR A 81 1.88 30.25 -19.43
CA THR A 81 2.14 31.41 -18.56
C THR A 81 2.74 30.99 -17.22
N VAL A 82 2.69 29.71 -16.89
CA VAL A 82 3.28 29.16 -15.66
C VAL A 82 4.51 28.31 -15.93
N PRO A 83 5.52 28.31 -15.03
CA PRO A 83 6.79 27.60 -15.25
C PRO A 83 6.64 26.08 -15.44
N SER A 84 5.60 25.46 -14.84
CA SER A 84 5.30 24.04 -14.98
C SER A 84 4.74 23.66 -16.36
N GLY A 85 4.28 24.66 -17.15
CA GLY A 85 3.56 24.45 -18.39
C GLY A 85 2.12 23.96 -18.19
N TYR A 86 1.64 23.81 -16.96
CA TYR A 86 0.32 23.26 -16.63
C TYR A 86 -0.31 24.01 -15.46
N LYS A 87 -1.64 24.07 -15.51
CA LYS A 87 -2.52 24.59 -14.45
C LYS A 87 -3.48 23.49 -14.00
N ASP A 88 -3.78 23.44 -12.74
CA ASP A 88 -4.71 22.47 -12.16
C ASP A 88 -6.15 22.82 -12.54
N LYS A 89 -6.88 21.82 -13.09
CA LYS A 89 -8.30 21.91 -13.43
C LYS A 89 -9.18 21.34 -12.33
N ALA A 90 -8.82 20.17 -11.82
CA ALA A 90 -9.51 19.45 -10.76
C ALA A 90 -8.55 18.52 -10.05
N SER A 91 -8.85 18.13 -8.82
CA SER A 91 -8.09 17.12 -8.10
C SER A 91 -9.01 16.09 -7.47
N PHE A 92 -8.58 14.84 -7.49
CA PHE A 92 -9.25 13.71 -6.87
C PHE A 92 -8.25 12.94 -6.02
N LYS A 93 -8.75 12.37 -4.92
CA LYS A 93 -7.95 11.55 -4.01
C LYS A 93 -8.64 10.23 -3.81
N SER A 94 -7.87 9.17 -3.89
CA SER A 94 -8.33 7.84 -3.52
C SER A 94 -7.32 7.17 -2.60
N GLU A 95 -7.81 6.27 -1.77
CA GLU A 95 -7.02 5.47 -0.85
C GLU A 95 -7.61 4.07 -0.72
N GLY A 96 -6.79 3.13 -0.31
CA GLY A 96 -7.22 1.75 -0.15
C GLY A 96 -6.04 0.83 0.09
N ASN A 97 -6.16 -0.41 -0.37
CA ASN A 97 -5.12 -1.40 -0.24
C ASN A 97 -4.51 -1.73 -1.61
N PHE A 98 -3.25 -2.12 -1.59
CA PHE A 98 -2.62 -2.69 -2.77
C PHE A 98 -2.10 -4.11 -2.50
N ALA A 99 -1.97 -4.87 -3.58
CA ALA A 99 -1.30 -6.17 -3.58
C ALA A 99 -0.39 -6.27 -4.80
N VAL A 100 0.75 -6.95 -4.64
CA VAL A 100 1.64 -7.30 -5.74
C VAL A 100 1.26 -8.67 -6.27
N GLU A 101 0.77 -8.72 -7.49
CA GLU A 101 0.37 -9.95 -8.19
C GLU A 101 1.43 -10.31 -9.23
N SER A 102 1.64 -11.61 -9.48
CA SER A 102 2.56 -12.09 -10.51
C SER A 102 1.80 -12.85 -11.60
N LYS A 103 2.06 -12.49 -12.86
CA LYS A 103 1.52 -13.16 -14.04
C LYS A 103 2.59 -13.18 -15.14
N ASP A 104 2.83 -14.33 -15.75
CA ASP A 104 3.78 -14.51 -16.86
C ASP A 104 5.18 -13.94 -16.58
N ALA A 105 5.70 -14.21 -15.36
CA ALA A 105 6.99 -13.72 -14.85
C ALA A 105 7.09 -12.18 -14.69
N LYS A 106 5.99 -11.47 -14.83
CA LYS A 106 5.87 -10.04 -14.56
C LYS A 106 5.18 -9.80 -13.22
N LYS A 107 5.52 -8.68 -12.57
CA LYS A 107 4.87 -8.22 -11.34
C LYS A 107 3.96 -7.05 -11.64
N TYR A 108 2.80 -7.03 -10.99
CA TYR A 108 1.82 -5.98 -11.12
C TYR A 108 1.40 -5.50 -9.73
N ILE A 109 1.29 -4.21 -9.54
CA ILE A 109 0.65 -3.61 -8.37
C ILE A 109 -0.82 -3.42 -8.72
N LYS A 110 -1.70 -4.08 -7.96
CA LYS A 110 -3.15 -3.91 -8.03
C LYS A 110 -3.58 -3.01 -6.89
N LEU A 111 -4.10 -1.85 -7.20
CA LEU A 111 -4.76 -0.96 -6.25
C LEU A 111 -6.24 -1.30 -6.18
N THR A 112 -6.79 -1.39 -4.97
CA THR A 112 -8.22 -1.56 -4.73
C THR A 112 -8.68 -0.45 -3.81
N GLU A 113 -9.55 0.43 -4.30
CA GLU A 113 -10.08 1.55 -3.52
C GLU A 113 -10.85 1.04 -2.29
N ALA A 114 -10.75 1.78 -1.19
CA ALA A 114 -11.54 1.50 0.01
C ALA A 114 -13.04 1.55 -0.31
N ALA A 115 -13.77 0.57 0.19
CA ALA A 115 -15.20 0.45 -0.07
C ALA A 115 -15.95 1.72 0.38
N LYS A 116 -16.76 2.25 -0.51
CA LYS A 116 -17.69 3.36 -0.24
C LYS A 116 -19.12 2.83 -0.23
N PRO A 117 -20.02 3.38 0.58
CA PRO A 117 -21.44 3.05 0.51
C PRO A 117 -21.96 3.24 -0.92
N ASP A 118 -22.68 2.26 -1.43
CA ASP A 118 -23.35 2.28 -2.73
C ASP A 118 -22.46 2.46 -3.98
N ALA A 119 -21.14 2.23 -3.86
CA ALA A 119 -20.21 2.28 -4.96
C ALA A 119 -19.38 0.99 -5.09
N THR A 120 -19.13 0.57 -6.32
CA THR A 120 -18.17 -0.50 -6.58
C THR A 120 -16.76 0.08 -6.44
N PRO A 121 -15.86 -0.54 -5.65
CA PRO A 121 -14.49 -0.07 -5.53
C PRO A 121 -13.80 0.01 -6.89
N GLU A 122 -13.09 1.10 -7.13
CA GLU A 122 -12.24 1.22 -8.31
C GLU A 122 -11.00 0.35 -8.16
N VAL A 123 -10.58 -0.27 -9.27
CA VAL A 123 -9.38 -1.10 -9.33
C VAL A 123 -8.48 -0.58 -10.44
N MET A 124 -7.21 -0.33 -10.10
CA MET A 124 -6.17 0.08 -11.06
C MET A 124 -5.01 -0.90 -11.01
N TYR A 125 -4.34 -1.06 -12.15
CA TYR A 125 -3.19 -1.95 -12.27
C TYR A 125 -1.98 -1.20 -12.84
N PHE A 126 -0.81 -1.50 -12.26
CA PHE A 126 0.48 -1.00 -12.73
C PHE A 126 1.45 -2.17 -12.90
N LEU A 127 2.04 -2.29 -14.08
CA LEU A 127 3.17 -3.17 -14.31
C LEU A 127 4.41 -2.61 -13.61
N VAL A 128 5.13 -3.42 -12.86
CA VAL A 128 6.42 -3.08 -12.26
C VAL A 128 7.50 -3.34 -13.32
N ASP A 129 7.88 -2.28 -14.06
CA ASP A 129 8.94 -2.40 -15.07
C ASP A 129 10.32 -2.49 -14.43
N SER A 130 10.51 -1.79 -13.32
CA SER A 130 11.72 -1.80 -12.50
C SER A 130 11.40 -1.30 -11.09
N ASP A 131 12.37 -1.33 -10.18
CA ASP A 131 12.23 -0.80 -8.81
C ASP A 131 11.92 0.71 -8.77
N SER A 132 12.12 1.41 -9.88
CA SER A 132 11.91 2.86 -9.99
C SER A 132 10.84 3.28 -11.00
N THR A 133 10.12 2.32 -11.59
CA THR A 133 9.23 2.62 -12.71
C THR A 133 8.00 1.72 -12.69
N LEU A 134 6.82 2.34 -12.75
CA LEU A 134 5.52 1.68 -12.87
C LEU A 134 4.85 2.13 -14.16
N THR A 135 4.31 1.20 -14.94
CA THR A 135 3.51 1.51 -16.13
C THR A 135 2.05 1.15 -15.91
N MET A 136 1.13 2.10 -16.08
CA MET A 136 -0.30 1.83 -16.00
C MET A 136 -0.71 0.84 -17.08
N VAL A 137 -1.52 -0.15 -16.70
CA VAL A 137 -2.06 -1.18 -17.59
C VAL A 137 -3.58 -1.25 -17.46
N ASN A 138 -4.24 -1.85 -18.45
CA ASN A 138 -5.68 -2.11 -18.41
C ASN A 138 -6.03 -3.31 -17.50
N ALA A 139 -7.31 -3.64 -17.38
CA ALA A 139 -7.78 -4.76 -16.57
C ALA A 139 -7.30 -6.14 -17.06
N ASP A 140 -6.90 -6.25 -18.31
CA ASP A 140 -6.32 -7.47 -18.91
C ASP A 140 -4.80 -7.55 -18.69
N LEU A 141 -4.23 -6.56 -18.01
CA LEU A 141 -2.80 -6.38 -17.72
C LEU A 141 -1.96 -6.05 -18.96
N GLU A 142 -2.57 -5.41 -19.95
CA GLU A 142 -1.93 -4.99 -21.19
C GLU A 142 -1.50 -3.52 -21.11
N VAL A 143 -0.28 -3.27 -21.56
CA VAL A 143 0.28 -1.91 -21.69
C VAL A 143 -0.35 -1.21 -22.90
N SER A 144 -0.78 0.02 -22.74
CA SER A 144 -1.19 0.84 -23.89
C SER A 144 -0.01 1.12 -24.82
N THR A 145 -0.23 0.94 -26.11
CA THR A 145 0.79 1.14 -27.17
C THR A 145 0.55 2.42 -27.97
N SER A 146 -0.25 3.36 -27.48
CA SER A 146 -0.52 4.61 -28.18
C SER A 146 0.78 5.43 -28.38
N PRO A 147 1.20 5.69 -29.63
CA PRO A 147 2.45 6.38 -29.91
C PRO A 147 2.48 7.79 -29.30
N GLY A 148 3.60 8.15 -28.69
CA GLY A 148 3.84 9.49 -28.13
C GLY A 148 3.16 9.78 -26.80
N LEU A 149 2.44 8.81 -26.22
CA LEU A 149 1.82 8.95 -24.91
C LEU A 149 2.67 8.24 -23.82
N ASN A 150 2.79 8.89 -22.66
CA ASN A 150 3.48 8.34 -21.49
C ASN A 150 2.49 7.73 -20.51
N TYR A 151 2.63 6.44 -20.20
CA TYR A 151 1.81 5.75 -19.21
C TYR A 151 2.62 5.37 -17.94
N THR A 152 3.75 6.02 -17.74
CA THR A 152 4.76 5.62 -16.75
C THR A 152 4.85 6.60 -15.60
N LEU A 153 4.84 6.07 -14.38
CA LEU A 153 5.18 6.78 -13.14
C LEU A 153 6.63 6.45 -12.76
N LYS A 154 7.34 7.40 -12.17
CA LYS A 154 8.72 7.25 -11.71
C LYS A 154 8.80 7.43 -10.21
N LEU A 155 9.67 6.64 -9.58
CA LEU A 155 9.97 6.75 -8.16
C LEU A 155 10.54 8.14 -7.86
N GLU A 156 9.94 8.83 -6.92
CA GLU A 156 10.51 10.06 -6.33
C GLU A 156 11.75 9.73 -5.50
N LYS A 157 12.75 10.57 -5.58
CA LYS A 157 14.03 10.42 -4.85
C LYS A 157 14.05 11.27 -3.60
#